data_c061bc6f3dcc1dd78e6aae82a549d0b6
#
_entry.id   c061bc6f3dcc1dd78e6aae82a549d0b6
#
_cell.length_a   1.000
_cell.length_b   1.000
_cell.length_c   1.000
_cell.angle_alpha   90.00
_cell.angle_beta   90.00
_cell.angle_gamma   90.00
#
_symmetry.space_group_name_H-M   'P 1'
#
loop_
_entity.id
_entity.type
_entity.pdbx_description
1 polymer ?
#
loop_
_entity_poly.entity_id
_entity_poly.type
_entity_poly.pdbx_seq_one_letter_code
_entity_poly.pdbx_strand_id
1 'polypeptide(L)'
;ISNGINLSGKGGMVWIKKREGGSISQNSALADTERTAGNGNPQYLNTNTTGIQENSSSLFSGWNSDGFDIGGSDLVNGNYSNPTYASWSFRKSSGFFDVVTYTGNGSNRTISHSLGSVPGMVIVKCLDEEEDWYVVHRSLGGGKYLKFSDNGDASSSSTHWNNTLPTASAFSLGTDDATNKNNNEYVAYVFAGGKADATDKAVSFDGTDDKLTWAATSDFTFGTGA
;
A
#
# COMPACT_ATOMS: atom_id res chain seq x y z
N ILE A 1 16.72 10.45 1.58
CA ILE A 1 15.50 11.26 1.80
C ILE A 1 15.13 11.17 3.28
N SER A 2 15.19 12.29 3.98
CA SER A 2 14.74 12.41 5.37
C SER A 2 13.33 12.99 5.38
N ASN A 3 12.37 12.27 5.97
CA ASN A 3 10.96 12.66 6.04
C ASN A 3 10.33 12.41 7.43
N GLY A 4 11.16 12.07 8.43
CA GLY A 4 10.74 11.82 9.80
C GLY A 4 10.05 10.46 10.04
N ILE A 5 10.03 9.57 9.03
CA ILE A 5 9.35 8.26 9.12
C ILE A 5 10.39 7.16 9.35
N ASN A 6 10.31 6.48 10.50
CA ASN A 6 11.20 5.38 10.82
C ASN A 6 10.79 4.11 10.08
N LEU A 7 11.46 3.83 8.96
CA LEU A 7 11.26 2.63 8.16
C LEU A 7 12.18 1.48 8.58
N SER A 8 13.44 1.76 8.94
CA SER A 8 14.40 0.73 9.34
C SER A 8 14.01 0.01 10.62
N GLY A 9 13.39 0.72 11.58
CA GLY A 9 13.02 0.14 12.88
C GLY A 9 11.57 -0.34 13.00
N LYS A 10 10.69 0.11 12.11
CA LYS A 10 9.24 -0.18 12.18
C LYS A 10 8.70 -0.88 10.94
N GLY A 11 9.44 -0.85 9.85
CA GLY A 11 8.99 -1.34 8.56
C GLY A 11 7.97 -0.43 7.87
N GLY A 12 7.70 -0.75 6.62
CA GLY A 12 6.75 0.01 5.81
C GLY A 12 7.01 -0.10 4.32
N MET A 13 6.44 0.83 3.56
CA MET A 13 6.68 0.95 2.12
C MET A 13 6.93 2.39 1.70
N VAL A 14 7.59 2.54 0.57
CA VAL A 14 7.75 3.82 -0.14
C VAL A 14 7.32 3.64 -1.58
N TRP A 15 6.47 4.54 -2.05
CA TRP A 15 6.01 4.61 -3.42
C TRP A 15 6.44 5.93 -4.04
N ILE A 16 7.16 5.89 -5.17
CA ILE A 16 7.71 7.08 -5.84
C ILE A 16 7.15 7.18 -7.25
N LYS A 17 6.76 8.39 -7.62
CA LYS A 17 6.31 8.74 -8.97
C LYS A 17 7.02 9.99 -9.46
N LYS A 18 7.62 9.91 -10.66
CA LYS A 18 8.10 11.07 -11.40
C LYS A 18 6.91 11.93 -11.87
N ARG A 19 6.97 13.22 -11.63
CA ARG A 19 5.89 14.16 -11.98
C ARG A 19 6.20 14.98 -13.21
N GLU A 20 7.42 15.50 -13.32
CA GLU A 20 7.85 16.39 -14.39
C GLU A 20 9.31 16.15 -14.76
N GLY A 21 9.72 16.67 -15.94
CA GLY A 21 11.09 16.64 -16.45
C GLY A 21 11.44 15.32 -17.16
N GLY A 22 12.24 15.43 -18.24
CA GLY A 22 12.66 14.30 -19.06
C GLY A 22 11.49 13.52 -19.67
N SER A 23 11.66 12.20 -19.84
CA SER A 23 10.54 11.32 -20.26
C SER A 23 9.55 11.15 -19.10
N ILE A 24 8.33 11.65 -19.26
CA ILE A 24 7.25 11.53 -18.25
C ILE A 24 6.56 10.17 -18.25
N SER A 25 6.85 9.30 -19.22
CA SER A 25 6.28 7.94 -19.31
C SER A 25 6.99 6.94 -18.41
N GLN A 26 7.63 7.41 -17.33
CA GLN A 26 8.32 6.54 -16.38
C GLN A 26 7.32 5.76 -15.51
N ASN A 27 7.69 4.54 -15.18
CA ASN A 27 6.96 3.72 -14.25
C ASN A 27 6.90 4.37 -12.85
N SER A 28 6.08 3.83 -11.98
CA SER A 28 6.01 4.24 -10.57
C SER A 28 6.63 3.14 -9.73
N ALA A 29 7.71 3.43 -9.02
CA ALA A 29 8.44 2.45 -8.22
C ALA A 29 7.88 2.35 -6.80
N LEU A 30 7.62 1.13 -6.33
CA LEU A 30 7.21 0.81 -4.98
C LEU A 30 8.15 -0.21 -4.37
N ALA A 31 8.73 0.08 -3.22
CA ALA A 31 9.53 -0.84 -2.42
C ALA A 31 9.01 -0.91 -0.99
N ASP A 32 9.26 -2.01 -0.32
CA ASP A 32 8.88 -2.22 1.08
C ASP A 32 10.00 -2.93 1.87
N THR A 33 9.86 -2.93 3.18
CA THR A 33 10.87 -3.45 4.11
C THR A 33 10.83 -4.97 4.26
N GLU A 34 9.79 -5.65 3.77
CA GLU A 34 9.63 -7.09 3.89
C GLU A 34 10.37 -7.84 2.76
N ARG A 35 10.73 -7.13 1.68
CA ARG A 35 11.39 -7.71 0.51
C ARG A 35 12.79 -7.12 0.32
N THR A 36 13.79 -7.94 0.65
CA THR A 36 15.21 -7.57 0.50
C THR A 36 15.90 -8.62 -0.35
N ALA A 37 16.62 -8.19 -1.38
CA ALA A 37 17.42 -9.07 -2.21
C ALA A 37 18.63 -9.62 -1.45
N GLY A 38 19.22 -10.69 -1.95
CA GLY A 38 20.41 -11.31 -1.34
C GLY A 38 21.65 -10.41 -1.23
N ASN A 39 21.68 -9.28 -1.96
CA ASN A 39 22.71 -8.25 -1.85
C ASN A 39 22.39 -7.15 -0.80
N GLY A 40 21.29 -7.29 -0.05
CA GLY A 40 20.87 -6.36 0.99
C GLY A 40 20.04 -5.15 0.50
N ASN A 41 19.82 -5.00 -0.82
CA ASN A 41 19.03 -3.89 -1.35
C ASN A 41 17.52 -4.18 -1.28
N PRO A 42 16.68 -3.17 -1.05
CA PRO A 42 15.24 -3.31 -1.19
C PRO A 42 14.84 -3.77 -2.60
N GLN A 43 13.94 -4.73 -2.70
CA GLN A 43 13.32 -5.09 -3.96
C GLN A 43 12.16 -4.13 -4.26
N TYR A 44 11.90 -3.88 -5.55
CA TYR A 44 10.85 -2.96 -5.96
C TYR A 44 9.93 -3.60 -7.01
N LEU A 45 8.77 -2.99 -7.17
CA LEU A 45 7.76 -3.30 -8.17
C LEU A 45 7.37 -2.01 -8.90
N ASN A 46 6.97 -2.14 -10.16
CA ASN A 46 6.37 -1.05 -10.92
C ASN A 46 4.84 -1.14 -10.79
N THR A 47 4.20 -0.16 -10.15
CA THR A 47 2.77 -0.23 -9.81
C THR A 47 1.84 -0.07 -11.00
N ASN A 48 2.34 0.36 -12.13
CA ASN A 48 1.60 0.57 -13.38
C ASN A 48 1.90 -0.52 -14.43
N THR A 49 2.51 -1.64 -14.03
CA THR A 49 2.82 -2.77 -14.91
C THR A 49 2.48 -4.09 -14.21
N THR A 50 2.42 -5.16 -14.99
CA THR A 50 2.25 -6.54 -14.50
C THR A 50 3.58 -7.20 -14.12
N GLY A 51 4.73 -6.54 -14.34
CA GLY A 51 6.07 -7.09 -14.17
C GLY A 51 6.32 -7.72 -12.79
N ILE A 52 7.28 -8.63 -12.76
CA ILE A 52 7.76 -9.29 -11.52
C ILE A 52 8.57 -8.32 -10.66
N GLN A 53 8.92 -8.75 -9.46
CA GLN A 53 9.80 -7.95 -8.60
C GLN A 53 11.22 -7.87 -9.18
N GLU A 54 11.81 -6.70 -9.00
CA GLU A 54 13.16 -6.39 -9.46
C GLU A 54 14.01 -5.85 -8.31
N ASN A 55 15.31 -5.78 -8.51
CA ASN A 55 16.20 -5.16 -7.55
C ASN A 55 17.20 -4.25 -8.27
N SER A 56 17.45 -3.08 -7.70
CA SER A 56 18.47 -2.16 -8.19
C SER A 56 18.85 -1.15 -7.11
N SER A 57 20.13 -1.10 -6.77
CA SER A 57 20.67 -0.07 -5.87
C SER A 57 20.60 1.33 -6.44
N SER A 58 20.37 1.47 -7.76
CA SER A 58 20.14 2.77 -8.39
C SER A 58 18.71 3.29 -8.18
N LEU A 59 17.77 2.45 -7.69
CA LEU A 59 16.43 2.86 -7.27
C LEU A 59 16.38 3.01 -5.75
N PHE A 60 16.28 1.89 -5.02
CA PHE A 60 16.23 1.89 -3.56
C PHE A 60 17.50 1.22 -3.04
N SER A 61 18.18 1.87 -2.08
CA SER A 61 19.43 1.40 -1.53
C SER A 61 19.42 1.20 -0.03
N GLY A 62 18.39 1.64 0.68
CA GLY A 62 18.30 1.42 2.13
C GLY A 62 17.09 2.05 2.80
N TRP A 63 16.90 1.64 4.07
CA TRP A 63 15.88 2.13 4.98
C TRP A 63 16.52 2.81 6.18
N ASN A 64 16.01 3.98 6.56
CA ASN A 64 16.56 4.79 7.65
C ASN A 64 15.57 4.96 8.81
N SER A 65 16.06 5.40 9.94
CA SER A 65 15.22 5.71 11.10
C SER A 65 14.38 6.98 10.93
N ASP A 66 14.66 7.76 9.90
CA ASP A 66 13.97 9.01 9.57
C ASP A 66 13.59 9.14 8.09
N GLY A 67 13.66 8.04 7.33
CA GLY A 67 13.36 8.04 5.90
C GLY A 67 13.90 6.83 5.14
N PHE A 68 14.44 7.07 3.94
CA PHE A 68 14.93 6.04 3.01
C PHE A 68 16.02 6.56 2.08
N ASP A 69 16.83 5.66 1.54
CA ASP A 69 17.88 5.95 0.56
C ASP A 69 17.49 5.51 -0.84
N ILE A 70 17.80 6.37 -1.82
CA ILE A 70 17.59 6.13 -3.25
C ILE A 70 18.87 6.42 -4.04
N GLY A 71 19.04 5.71 -5.14
CA GLY A 71 20.13 5.94 -6.07
C GLY A 71 19.83 7.02 -7.11
N GLY A 72 20.58 7.03 -8.21
CA GLY A 72 20.51 8.04 -9.27
C GLY A 72 19.66 7.65 -10.47
N SER A 73 18.80 6.63 -10.36
CA SER A 73 17.92 6.24 -11.47
C SER A 73 16.93 7.35 -11.82
N ASP A 74 16.70 7.55 -13.11
CA ASP A 74 15.72 8.53 -13.62
C ASP A 74 14.27 8.22 -13.16
N LEU A 75 14.02 7.03 -12.71
CA LEU A 75 12.73 6.62 -12.16
C LEU A 75 12.42 7.26 -10.80
N VAL A 76 13.44 7.50 -9.97
CA VAL A 76 13.29 7.97 -8.59
C VAL A 76 14.08 9.23 -8.25
N ASN A 77 15.18 9.53 -8.95
CA ASN A 77 16.10 10.61 -8.61
C ASN A 77 17.00 11.02 -9.80
N GLY A 78 16.47 11.06 -11.00
CA GLY A 78 17.22 11.49 -12.17
C GLY A 78 17.63 12.98 -12.11
N ASN A 79 18.58 13.35 -12.92
CA ASN A 79 19.11 14.71 -13.01
C ASN A 79 18.91 15.36 -14.41
N TYR A 80 18.31 14.65 -15.35
CA TYR A 80 18.09 15.15 -16.71
C TYR A 80 16.80 15.97 -16.79
N SER A 81 16.90 17.21 -17.26
CA SER A 81 15.77 18.15 -17.42
C SER A 81 15.04 18.51 -16.11
N ASN A 82 15.77 18.59 -15.00
CA ASN A 82 15.24 18.99 -13.69
C ASN A 82 13.94 18.25 -13.29
N PRO A 83 13.95 16.92 -13.18
CA PRO A 83 12.76 16.17 -12.86
C PRO A 83 12.27 16.45 -11.44
N THR A 84 10.96 16.42 -11.26
CA THR A 84 10.32 16.46 -9.95
C THR A 84 9.64 15.14 -9.63
N TYR A 85 9.61 14.80 -8.35
CA TYR A 85 9.07 13.53 -7.86
C TYR A 85 8.09 13.77 -6.71
N ALA A 86 7.13 12.86 -6.57
CA ALA A 86 6.34 12.71 -5.36
C ALA A 86 6.63 11.33 -4.75
N SER A 87 6.74 11.28 -3.42
CA SER A 87 6.86 10.03 -2.68
C SER A 87 5.80 9.94 -1.59
N TRP A 88 5.27 8.74 -1.40
CA TRP A 88 4.37 8.39 -0.31
C TRP A 88 5.05 7.32 0.53
N SER A 89 5.21 7.59 1.82
CA SER A 89 5.80 6.65 2.78
C SER A 89 4.75 6.21 3.77
N PHE A 90 4.55 4.90 3.89
CA PHE A 90 3.60 4.28 4.83
C PHE A 90 4.38 3.42 5.80
N ARG A 91 4.40 3.80 7.07
CA ARG A 91 5.02 3.02 8.14
C ARG A 91 4.06 1.95 8.65
N LYS A 92 4.56 0.72 8.85
CA LYS A 92 3.79 -0.33 9.53
C LYS A 92 3.37 0.14 10.92
N SER A 93 2.08 0.07 11.20
CA SER A 93 1.50 0.44 12.49
C SER A 93 0.13 -0.19 12.65
N SER A 94 -0.15 -0.69 13.84
CA SER A 94 -1.49 -1.19 14.20
C SER A 94 -2.55 -0.12 13.96
N GLY A 95 -3.68 -0.52 13.38
CA GLY A 95 -4.77 0.38 13.02
C GLY A 95 -4.51 1.30 11.83
N PHE A 96 -3.41 1.13 11.10
CA PHE A 96 -3.07 1.98 9.96
C PHE A 96 -2.64 1.17 8.73
N PHE A 97 -1.48 0.49 8.80
CA PHE A 97 -0.87 -0.14 7.62
C PHE A 97 -0.01 -1.35 8.01
N ASP A 98 -0.05 -2.40 7.22
CA ASP A 98 0.83 -3.57 7.32
C ASP A 98 1.29 -4.04 5.93
N VAL A 99 2.43 -4.70 5.88
CA VAL A 99 2.97 -5.40 4.70
C VAL A 99 3.19 -6.85 5.07
N VAL A 100 2.70 -7.76 4.26
CA VAL A 100 2.79 -9.21 4.48
C VAL A 100 3.28 -9.88 3.20
N THR A 101 4.30 -10.75 3.32
CA THR A 101 4.71 -11.65 2.25
C THR A 101 4.22 -13.07 2.54
N TYR A 102 3.90 -13.83 1.50
CA TYR A 102 3.48 -15.22 1.63
C TYR A 102 3.75 -16.03 0.38
N THR A 103 3.90 -17.34 0.55
CA THR A 103 3.98 -18.30 -0.56
C THR A 103 2.59 -18.86 -0.83
N GLY A 104 2.14 -18.85 -2.08
CA GLY A 104 0.85 -19.41 -2.50
C GLY A 104 0.82 -20.95 -2.37
N ASN A 105 -0.38 -21.51 -2.25
CA ASN A 105 -0.57 -22.97 -2.15
C ASN A 105 -1.67 -23.52 -3.08
N GLY A 106 -2.28 -22.68 -3.92
CA GLY A 106 -3.33 -23.09 -4.87
C GLY A 106 -4.67 -23.52 -4.24
N SER A 107 -4.83 -23.36 -2.93
CA SER A 107 -6.03 -23.78 -2.20
C SER A 107 -6.60 -22.65 -1.34
N ASN A 108 -7.91 -22.70 -1.08
CA ASN A 108 -8.56 -21.73 -0.20
C ASN A 108 -7.85 -21.68 1.17
N ARG A 109 -7.46 -20.47 1.59
CA ARG A 109 -6.74 -20.26 2.85
C ARG A 109 -6.92 -18.82 3.37
N THR A 110 -6.38 -18.56 4.54
CA THR A 110 -6.25 -17.22 5.10
C THR A 110 -4.78 -16.86 5.30
N ILE A 111 -4.47 -15.59 5.12
CA ILE A 111 -3.14 -15.01 5.41
C ILE A 111 -3.29 -14.07 6.59
N SER A 112 -2.51 -14.31 7.64
CA SER A 112 -2.51 -13.45 8.84
C SER A 112 -1.84 -12.11 8.57
N HIS A 113 -2.29 -11.07 9.27
CA HIS A 113 -1.67 -9.76 9.29
C HIS A 113 -1.64 -9.19 10.72
N SER A 114 -0.79 -8.19 10.95
CA SER A 114 -0.59 -7.55 12.26
C SER A 114 -1.29 -6.19 12.38
N LEU A 115 -2.27 -5.91 11.50
CA LEU A 115 -2.95 -4.62 11.47
C LEU A 115 -3.75 -4.33 12.75
N GLY A 116 -4.25 -5.38 13.43
CA GLY A 116 -5.03 -5.25 14.67
C GLY A 116 -6.42 -4.62 14.49
N SER A 117 -6.85 -4.43 13.24
CA SER A 117 -8.17 -3.90 12.86
C SER A 117 -8.58 -4.49 11.52
N VAL A 118 -9.88 -4.42 11.19
CA VAL A 118 -10.39 -4.90 9.90
C VAL A 118 -9.82 -4.03 8.77
N PRO A 119 -9.16 -4.63 7.75
CA PRO A 119 -8.72 -3.90 6.59
C PRO A 119 -9.87 -3.26 5.81
N GLY A 120 -9.68 -2.03 5.35
CA GLY A 120 -10.54 -1.40 4.36
C GLY A 120 -10.17 -1.83 2.94
N MET A 121 -8.87 -2.07 2.73
CA MET A 121 -8.32 -2.45 1.43
C MET A 121 -7.12 -3.38 1.64
N VAL A 122 -7.02 -4.40 0.78
CA VAL A 122 -5.81 -5.21 0.63
C VAL A 122 -5.44 -5.24 -0.84
N ILE A 123 -4.18 -4.95 -1.16
CA ILE A 123 -3.61 -5.02 -2.50
C ILE A 123 -2.62 -6.18 -2.52
N VAL A 124 -2.79 -7.12 -3.45
CA VAL A 124 -1.91 -8.28 -3.62
C VAL A 124 -1.20 -8.23 -4.97
N LYS A 125 0.08 -8.56 -4.99
CA LYS A 125 0.88 -8.71 -6.20
C LYS A 125 1.70 -10.00 -6.16
N CYS A 126 1.64 -10.77 -7.24
CA CYS A 126 2.56 -11.88 -7.51
C CYS A 126 3.97 -11.33 -7.78
N LEU A 127 5.00 -11.95 -7.20
CA LEU A 127 6.40 -11.52 -7.30
C LEU A 127 7.18 -12.27 -8.37
N ASP A 128 6.72 -13.47 -8.76
CA ASP A 128 7.44 -14.41 -9.61
C ASP A 128 6.89 -14.49 -11.04
N GLU A 129 5.68 -14.01 -11.27
CA GLU A 129 5.03 -14.02 -12.58
C GLU A 129 4.41 -12.67 -12.92
N GLU A 130 4.25 -12.42 -14.22
CA GLU A 130 3.62 -11.21 -14.75
C GLU A 130 2.12 -11.28 -14.56
N GLU A 131 1.65 -10.77 -13.42
CA GLU A 131 0.26 -10.70 -13.03
C GLU A 131 -0.17 -9.27 -12.70
N ASP A 132 -1.44 -8.98 -12.80
CA ASP A 132 -1.99 -7.71 -12.33
C ASP A 132 -1.87 -7.54 -10.82
N TRP A 133 -2.09 -6.32 -10.36
CA TRP A 133 -2.26 -5.99 -8.96
C TRP A 133 -3.72 -6.15 -8.58
N TYR A 134 -4.05 -7.10 -7.73
CA TYR A 134 -5.42 -7.41 -7.34
C TYR A 134 -5.80 -6.75 -6.02
N VAL A 135 -6.99 -6.15 -5.99
CA VAL A 135 -7.45 -5.36 -4.83
C VAL A 135 -8.78 -5.90 -4.34
N VAL A 136 -8.88 -6.17 -3.04
CA VAL A 136 -10.15 -6.28 -2.33
C VAL A 136 -10.39 -4.99 -1.54
N HIS A 137 -11.61 -4.48 -1.60
CA HIS A 137 -12.05 -3.33 -0.82
C HIS A 137 -13.36 -3.65 -0.11
N ARG A 138 -13.46 -3.29 1.18
CA ARG A 138 -14.61 -3.66 2.03
C ARG A 138 -15.97 -3.25 1.45
N SER A 139 -16.03 -2.12 0.75
CA SER A 139 -17.29 -1.62 0.17
C SER A 139 -17.75 -2.40 -1.07
N LEU A 140 -16.89 -3.22 -1.67
CA LEU A 140 -17.21 -4.05 -2.83
C LEU A 140 -17.72 -5.45 -2.44
N GLY A 141 -17.45 -5.89 -1.21
CA GLY A 141 -17.69 -7.25 -0.75
C GLY A 141 -16.59 -8.23 -1.17
N GLY A 142 -16.56 -9.41 -0.55
CA GLY A 142 -15.52 -10.43 -0.78
C GLY A 142 -15.61 -11.18 -2.11
N GLY A 143 -16.70 -11.02 -2.85
CA GLY A 143 -16.90 -11.63 -4.17
C GLY A 143 -16.49 -10.76 -5.35
N LYS A 144 -15.85 -9.62 -5.10
CA LYS A 144 -15.41 -8.70 -6.14
C LYS A 144 -13.94 -8.31 -5.95
N TYR A 145 -13.30 -7.92 -7.05
CA TYR A 145 -11.94 -7.37 -7.08
C TYR A 145 -11.83 -6.19 -8.04
N LEU A 146 -10.82 -5.37 -7.81
CA LEU A 146 -10.32 -4.38 -8.77
C LEU A 146 -8.91 -4.79 -9.20
N LYS A 147 -8.49 -4.33 -10.37
CA LYS A 147 -7.11 -4.36 -10.82
C LYS A 147 -6.52 -2.96 -10.69
N PHE A 148 -5.37 -2.86 -10.06
CA PHE A 148 -4.73 -1.55 -9.82
C PHE A 148 -4.19 -0.91 -11.10
N SER A 149 -3.86 -1.72 -12.08
CA SER A 149 -3.35 -1.30 -13.40
C SER A 149 -4.45 -1.09 -14.44
N ASP A 150 -5.72 -1.32 -14.09
CA ASP A 150 -6.87 -1.22 -15.00
C ASP A 150 -7.75 -0.01 -14.63
N ASN A 151 -8.43 0.55 -15.63
CA ASN A 151 -9.43 1.60 -15.48
C ASN A 151 -10.87 1.04 -15.56
N GLY A 152 -11.03 -0.27 -15.52
CA GLY A 152 -12.30 -0.97 -15.56
C GLY A 152 -13.06 -0.98 -14.23
N ASP A 153 -14.32 -1.37 -14.31
CA ASP A 153 -15.18 -1.59 -13.16
C ASP A 153 -14.73 -2.80 -12.32
N ALA A 154 -15.22 -2.87 -11.08
CA ALA A 154 -14.99 -4.02 -10.23
C ALA A 154 -15.58 -5.30 -10.84
N SER A 155 -14.75 -6.30 -11.02
CA SER A 155 -15.11 -7.61 -11.55
C SER A 155 -15.53 -8.58 -10.45
N SER A 156 -16.38 -9.55 -10.76
CA SER A 156 -16.81 -10.58 -9.81
C SER A 156 -15.97 -11.85 -9.97
N SER A 157 -15.53 -12.40 -8.85
CA SER A 157 -14.85 -13.69 -8.80
C SER A 157 -14.90 -14.28 -7.40
N SER A 158 -15.20 -15.58 -7.32
CA SER A 158 -15.10 -16.35 -6.07
C SER A 158 -13.70 -16.90 -5.81
N THR A 159 -12.82 -16.89 -6.82
CA THR A 159 -11.52 -17.57 -6.75
C THR A 159 -10.39 -16.68 -6.21
N HIS A 160 -10.53 -15.35 -6.23
CA HIS A 160 -9.50 -14.45 -5.68
C HIS A 160 -9.55 -14.40 -4.14
N TRP A 161 -10.71 -14.05 -3.56
CA TRP A 161 -10.87 -13.77 -2.13
C TRP A 161 -11.78 -14.79 -1.41
N ASN A 162 -12.08 -15.93 -2.07
CA ASN A 162 -12.98 -16.96 -1.53
C ASN A 162 -14.33 -16.39 -1.03
N ASN A 163 -14.88 -15.40 -1.72
CA ASN A 163 -16.11 -14.66 -1.33
C ASN A 163 -16.09 -14.11 0.11
N THR A 164 -14.93 -13.89 0.69
CA THR A 164 -14.77 -13.55 2.11
C THR A 164 -14.06 -12.23 2.29
N LEU A 165 -14.67 -11.32 3.05
CA LEU A 165 -14.01 -10.06 3.43
C LEU A 165 -12.93 -10.31 4.50
N PRO A 166 -11.88 -9.44 4.53
CA PRO A 166 -10.87 -9.49 5.58
C PRO A 166 -11.46 -9.34 6.99
N THR A 167 -10.81 -9.95 7.96
CA THR A 167 -11.08 -9.83 9.39
C THR A 167 -10.03 -8.97 10.08
N ALA A 168 -10.11 -8.77 11.40
CA ALA A 168 -9.09 -8.01 12.14
C ALA A 168 -7.70 -8.70 12.22
N SER A 169 -7.61 -9.98 11.84
CA SER A 169 -6.38 -10.78 11.96
C SER A 169 -5.92 -11.43 10.66
N ALA A 170 -6.77 -11.49 9.63
CA ALA A 170 -6.44 -12.20 8.39
C ALA A 170 -7.30 -11.74 7.20
N PHE A 171 -6.79 -11.93 5.98
CA PHE A 171 -7.56 -11.87 4.76
C PHE A 171 -7.61 -13.26 4.09
N SER A 172 -8.68 -13.51 3.34
CA SER A 172 -8.91 -14.79 2.67
C SER A 172 -8.36 -14.79 1.26
N LEU A 173 -7.85 -15.93 0.81
CA LEU A 173 -7.48 -16.23 -0.56
C LEU A 173 -8.27 -17.43 -1.07
N GLY A 174 -8.61 -17.41 -2.34
CA GLY A 174 -9.17 -18.54 -3.06
C GLY A 174 -8.10 -19.34 -3.81
N THR A 175 -8.48 -19.87 -4.95
CA THR A 175 -7.65 -20.77 -5.78
C THR A 175 -7.07 -20.09 -7.02
N ASP A 176 -7.21 -18.78 -7.14
CA ASP A 176 -6.78 -18.03 -8.32
C ASP A 176 -5.25 -17.91 -8.35
N ASP A 177 -4.64 -18.22 -9.48
CA ASP A 177 -3.19 -18.19 -9.67
C ASP A 177 -2.61 -16.78 -9.46
N ALA A 178 -3.33 -15.74 -9.83
CA ALA A 178 -2.86 -14.37 -9.68
C ALA A 178 -2.67 -13.93 -8.20
N THR A 179 -3.35 -14.61 -7.27
CA THR A 179 -3.28 -14.29 -5.84
C THR A 179 -2.77 -15.44 -4.96
N ASN A 180 -2.75 -16.69 -5.46
CA ASN A 180 -2.44 -17.86 -4.60
C ASN A 180 -1.93 -19.09 -5.37
N LYS A 181 -1.22 -18.93 -6.51
CA LYS A 181 -0.60 -20.05 -7.23
C LYS A 181 0.39 -20.80 -6.34
N ASN A 182 0.35 -22.12 -6.42
CA ASN A 182 1.23 -22.97 -5.60
C ASN A 182 2.71 -22.68 -5.86
N ASN A 183 3.46 -22.47 -4.78
CA ASN A 183 4.89 -22.15 -4.74
C ASN A 183 5.29 -20.74 -5.28
N ASN A 184 4.38 -19.90 -5.72
CA ASN A 184 4.71 -18.51 -6.06
C ASN A 184 4.76 -17.63 -4.82
N GLU A 185 5.63 -16.64 -4.84
CA GLU A 185 5.75 -15.63 -3.78
C GLU A 185 4.83 -14.42 -4.08
N TYR A 186 4.29 -13.84 -3.02
CA TYR A 186 3.36 -12.71 -3.08
C TYR A 186 3.69 -11.67 -2.00
N VAL A 187 3.31 -10.44 -2.29
CA VAL A 187 3.23 -9.37 -1.29
C VAL A 187 1.81 -8.86 -1.19
N ALA A 188 1.36 -8.58 0.04
CA ALA A 188 0.09 -7.93 0.34
C ALA A 188 0.32 -6.64 1.11
N TYR A 189 -0.26 -5.55 0.63
CA TYR A 189 -0.30 -4.25 1.30
C TYR A 189 -1.67 -4.09 1.94
N VAL A 190 -1.70 -4.03 3.27
CA VAL A 190 -2.93 -4.11 4.08
C VAL A 190 -3.19 -2.75 4.73
N PHE A 191 -4.26 -2.08 4.31
CA PHE A 191 -4.64 -0.77 4.80
C PHE A 191 -5.84 -0.86 5.74
N ALA A 192 -5.77 -0.22 6.89
CA ALA A 192 -6.88 -0.16 7.82
C ALA A 192 -8.11 0.52 7.19
N GLY A 193 -9.29 0.02 7.53
CA GLY A 193 -10.55 0.57 7.03
C GLY A 193 -11.07 1.78 7.81
N GLY A 194 -10.30 2.28 8.77
CA GLY A 194 -10.85 3.18 9.79
C GLY A 194 -11.82 2.43 10.70
N LYS A 195 -12.38 3.09 11.67
CA LYS A 195 -13.47 2.51 12.47
C LYS A 195 -14.69 2.34 11.56
N ALA A 196 -15.10 1.11 11.34
CA ALA A 196 -16.43 0.81 10.81
C ALA A 196 -17.46 1.05 11.93
N ASP A 197 -17.39 2.18 12.58
CA ASP A 197 -18.29 2.48 13.67
C ASP A 197 -19.51 3.21 13.07
N ALA A 198 -20.69 2.65 13.26
CA ALA A 198 -21.95 3.30 12.94
C ALA A 198 -22.13 4.62 13.72
N THR A 199 -21.17 4.95 14.58
CA THR A 199 -21.08 6.19 15.36
C THR A 199 -20.08 7.20 14.80
N ASP A 200 -19.28 6.88 13.76
CA ASP A 200 -18.52 7.89 13.01
C ASP A 200 -19.53 8.76 12.25
N LYS A 201 -20.16 9.63 13.00
CA LYS A 201 -21.03 10.67 12.44
C LYS A 201 -20.11 11.65 11.73
N ALA A 202 -20.13 11.61 10.41
CA ALA A 202 -19.72 12.77 9.65
C ALA A 202 -20.50 13.95 10.19
N VAL A 203 -19.82 15.03 10.57
CA VAL A 203 -20.50 16.28 10.92
C VAL A 203 -21.18 16.73 9.64
N SER A 204 -22.52 16.67 9.63
CA SER A 204 -23.31 17.20 8.53
C SER A 204 -23.65 18.64 8.88
N PHE A 205 -23.27 19.56 8.04
CA PHE A 205 -23.68 20.96 8.11
C PHE A 205 -24.88 21.15 7.19
N ASP A 206 -26.01 21.56 7.73
CA ASP A 206 -27.22 21.84 6.93
C ASP A 206 -27.26 23.28 6.38
N GLY A 207 -26.25 24.09 6.77
CA GLY A 207 -26.07 25.46 6.27
C GLY A 207 -26.90 26.50 6.93
N THR A 208 -27.61 26.19 8.02
CA THR A 208 -28.53 27.16 8.65
C THR A 208 -27.97 27.76 9.94
N ASP A 209 -27.52 26.92 10.91
CA ASP A 209 -27.03 27.42 12.22
C ASP A 209 -25.97 26.49 12.83
N ASP A 210 -25.28 25.78 11.97
CA ASP A 210 -24.30 24.77 12.34
C ASP A 210 -23.16 25.33 13.20
N LYS A 211 -22.96 24.74 14.36
CA LYS A 211 -21.82 24.99 15.25
C LYS A 211 -21.09 23.73 15.56
N LEU A 212 -19.79 23.69 15.25
CA LEU A 212 -18.91 22.69 15.78
C LEU A 212 -18.40 23.15 17.15
N THR A 213 -18.96 22.62 18.22
CA THR A 213 -18.50 22.83 19.58
C THR A 213 -17.80 21.58 20.10
N TRP A 214 -16.56 21.69 20.52
CA TRP A 214 -15.85 20.65 21.27
C TRP A 214 -15.38 21.21 22.61
N ALA A 215 -15.35 20.34 23.60
CA ALA A 215 -14.70 20.70 24.87
C ALA A 215 -13.21 20.93 24.59
N ALA A 216 -12.66 22.05 25.03
CA ALA A 216 -11.24 22.34 24.92
C ALA A 216 -10.47 21.26 25.65
N THR A 217 -9.80 20.39 24.89
CA THR A 217 -8.80 19.46 25.41
C THR A 217 -7.42 20.02 25.10
N SER A 218 -6.42 19.68 25.89
CA SER A 218 -5.04 20.14 25.72
C SER A 218 -4.41 19.77 24.38
N ASP A 219 -5.11 19.00 23.55
CA ASP A 219 -4.61 18.46 22.30
C ASP A 219 -4.83 19.34 21.08
N PHE A 220 -5.60 20.44 21.22
CA PHE A 220 -5.83 21.41 20.16
C PHE A 220 -5.61 22.84 20.65
N THR A 221 -4.43 23.37 20.34
CA THR A 221 -4.14 24.80 20.53
C THR A 221 -4.15 25.48 19.15
N PHE A 222 -5.18 26.23 18.85
CA PHE A 222 -5.13 27.18 17.73
C PHE A 222 -4.33 28.40 18.22
N GLY A 223 -3.20 28.67 17.55
CA GLY A 223 -2.47 29.90 17.80
C GLY A 223 -3.41 31.11 17.57
N THR A 224 -3.55 31.96 18.58
CA THR A 224 -4.17 33.28 18.39
C THR A 224 -3.21 34.10 17.55
N GLY A 225 -3.45 34.13 16.23
CA GLY A 225 -2.80 35.11 15.36
C GLY A 225 -3.31 36.50 15.78
N ALA A 226 -2.36 37.34 16.17
CA ALA A 226 -2.57 38.77 16.33
C ALA A 226 -2.48 39.46 14.97
#